data_7f03877e7d0f65828a534750b3060f2d
#
_entry.id   7f03877e7d0f65828a534750b3060f2d
#
_cell.length_a   1.000
_cell.length_b   1.000
_cell.length_c   1.000
_cell.angle_alpha   90.00
_cell.angle_beta   90.00
_cell.angle_gamma   90.00
#
_symmetry.space_group_name_H-M   'P 1'
#
loop_
_entity.id
_entity.type
_entity.pdbx_description
1 polymer ?
#
loop_
_entity_poly.entity_id
_entity_poly.type
_entity_poly.pdbx_seq_one_letter_code
_entity_poly.pdbx_strand_id
1 'polypeptide(L)' 'MASIKKLDERRYKITVSNGYRPNGKKISKAKTIQVPPSVPKRGIGQYVAHAAEEL' A
#
# COMPACT_ATOMS: atom_id res chain seq x y z
N MET A 1 -7.04 -3.01 -8.01
CA MET A 1 -5.85 -2.21 -8.26
C MET A 1 -5.31 -1.62 -6.96
N ALA A 2 -4.01 -1.60 -6.80
CA ALA A 2 -3.39 -1.01 -5.63
C ALA A 2 -2.87 0.38 -5.97
N SER A 3 -3.14 1.33 -5.08
CA SER A 3 -2.62 2.69 -5.20
C SER A 3 -1.68 2.96 -4.05
N ILE A 4 -0.57 3.61 -4.36
CA ILE A 4 0.44 3.92 -3.35
C ILE A 4 0.62 5.43 -3.32
N LYS A 5 0.47 6.01 -2.14
CA LYS A 5 0.63 7.44 -1.93
C LYS A 5 1.78 7.68 -0.96
N LYS A 6 2.71 8.54 -1.33
CA LYS A 6 3.80 8.93 -0.44
C LYS A 6 3.29 9.97 0.55
N LEU A 7 3.38 9.66 1.83
CA LEU A 7 2.99 10.58 2.91
C LEU A 7 4.20 11.32 3.48
N ASP A 8 5.34 10.63 3.58
CA ASP A 8 6.57 11.16 4.10
C ASP A 8 7.72 10.43 3.40
N GLU A 9 8.96 10.80 3.69
CA GLU A 9 10.13 10.15 3.07
C GLU A 9 10.13 8.64 3.28
N ARG A 10 9.58 8.19 4.41
CA ARG A 10 9.55 6.76 4.75
C ARG A 10 8.17 6.25 5.08
N ARG A 11 7.12 7.04 4.78
CA ARG A 11 5.75 6.64 5.03
C ARG A 11 4.97 6.61 3.73
N TYR A 12 4.26 5.51 3.53
CA TYR A 12 3.46 5.32 2.33
C TYR A 12 2.09 4.78 2.71
N LYS A 13 1.08 5.27 2.04
CA LYS A 13 -0.29 4.77 2.20
C LYS A 13 -0.62 3.90 1.01
N ILE A 14 -0.96 2.64 1.27
CA ILE A 14 -1.35 1.69 0.24
C ILE A 14 -2.85 1.52 0.29
N THR A 15 -3.52 1.72 -0.84
CA THR A 15 -4.96 1.51 -0.97
C THR A 15 -5.19 0.42 -1.99
N VAL A 16 -5.92 -0.63 -1.59
CA VAL A 16 -6.25 -1.75 -2.45
C VAL A 16 -7.76 -1.81 -2.65
N SER A 17 -8.18 -1.88 -3.90
CA SER A 17 -9.59 -2.03 -4.25
C SER A 17 -9.82 -3.47 -4.67
N ASN A 18 -10.65 -4.20 -3.92
CA ASN A 18 -10.91 -5.63 -4.14
C ASN A 18 -12.26 -5.89 -4.83
N GLY A 19 -12.77 -4.92 -5.57
CA GLY A 19 -14.02 -5.08 -6.31
C GLY A 19 -15.23 -4.68 -5.49
N TYR A 20 -16.38 -5.30 -5.81
CA TYR A 20 -17.65 -4.95 -5.19
C TYR A 20 -18.23 -6.14 -4.44
N ARG A 21 -18.89 -5.85 -3.34
CA ARG A 21 -19.67 -6.86 -2.63
C ARG A 21 -20.99 -7.12 -3.39
N PRO A 22 -21.65 -8.28 -3.13
CA PRO A 22 -22.93 -8.57 -3.77
C PRO A 22 -24.02 -7.52 -3.53
N ASN A 23 -23.90 -6.76 -2.43
CA ASN A 23 -24.84 -5.68 -2.13
C ASN A 23 -24.50 -4.36 -2.84
N GLY A 24 -23.52 -4.36 -3.73
CA GLY A 24 -23.14 -3.18 -4.50
C GLY A 24 -22.12 -2.26 -3.83
N LYS A 25 -21.70 -2.55 -2.62
CA LYS A 25 -20.71 -1.73 -1.94
C LYS A 25 -19.29 -2.08 -2.37
N LYS A 26 -18.50 -1.05 -2.63
CA LYS A 26 -17.11 -1.22 -3.03
C LYS A 26 -16.26 -1.66 -1.84
N ILE A 27 -15.48 -2.72 -2.03
CA ILE A 27 -14.54 -3.19 -1.03
C ILE A 27 -13.20 -2.51 -1.25
N SER A 28 -12.75 -1.77 -0.25
CA SER A 28 -11.44 -1.13 -0.30
C SER A 28 -10.72 -1.30 1.03
N LYS A 29 -9.42 -1.48 0.98
CA LYS A 29 -8.57 -1.57 2.16
C LYS A 29 -7.45 -0.56 2.02
N ALA A 30 -7.15 0.13 3.11
CA ALA A 30 -6.04 1.07 3.15
C ALA A 30 -5.14 0.73 4.33
N LYS A 31 -3.84 0.84 4.12
CA LYS A 31 -2.86 0.57 5.17
C LYS A 31 -1.73 1.58 5.05
N THR A 32 -1.33 2.15 6.18
CA THR A 32 -0.16 3.02 6.24
C THR A 32 1.03 2.19 6.69
N ILE A 33 2.12 2.23 5.95
CA ILE A 33 3.35 1.52 6.29
C ILE A 33 4.49 2.51 6.49
N GLN A 34 5.43 2.11 7.33
CA GLN A 34 6.65 2.85 7.54
C GLN A 34 7.84 2.00 7.07
N VAL A 35 8.63 2.56 6.16
CA VAL A 35 9.80 1.89 5.63
C VAL A 35 10.95 2.05 6.65
N PRO A 36 11.56 0.94 7.10
CA PRO A 36 12.67 1.04 8.05
C PRO A 36 13.92 1.67 7.41
N PRO A 37 14.80 2.30 8.20
CA PRO A 37 16.00 2.93 7.68
C PRO A 37 17.01 1.96 7.08
N SER A 38 16.85 0.67 7.34
CA SER A 38 17.70 -0.37 6.75
C SER A 38 17.41 -0.58 5.27
N VAL A 39 16.23 -0.14 4.79
CA VAL A 39 15.86 -0.28 3.39
C VAL A 39 16.42 0.90 2.59
N PRO A 40 17.26 0.66 1.55
CA PRO A 40 17.79 1.74 0.72
C PRO A 40 16.69 2.36 -0.13
N LYS A 41 16.95 3.60 -0.61
CA LYS A 41 15.96 4.29 -1.44
C LYS A 41 15.51 3.47 -2.64
N ARG A 42 16.44 2.78 -3.29
CA ARG A 42 16.12 1.93 -4.45
C ARG A 42 15.30 0.70 -4.07
N GLY A 43 15.30 0.31 -2.80
CA GLY A 43 14.54 -0.83 -2.32
C GLY A 43 13.18 -0.46 -1.77
N ILE A 44 12.90 0.84 -1.59
CA ILE A 44 11.63 1.30 -1.01
C ILE A 44 10.46 0.89 -1.89
N GLY A 45 10.57 1.06 -3.21
CA GLY A 45 9.51 0.66 -4.14
C GLY A 45 9.17 -0.82 -4.03
N GLN A 46 10.19 -1.66 -3.93
CA GLN A 46 9.99 -3.10 -3.77
C GLN A 46 9.38 -3.44 -2.42
N TYR A 47 9.84 -2.78 -1.38
CA TYR A 47 9.30 -2.96 -0.03
C TYR A 47 7.80 -2.62 0.02
N VAL A 48 7.45 -1.48 -0.55
CA VAL A 48 6.05 -1.02 -0.57
C VAL A 48 5.19 -1.94 -1.43
N ALA A 49 5.70 -2.37 -2.58
CA ALA A 49 4.98 -3.30 -3.46
C ALA A 49 4.72 -4.63 -2.75
N HIS A 50 5.70 -5.13 -2.01
CA HIS A 50 5.55 -6.37 -1.25
C HIS A 50 4.50 -6.21 -0.14
N ALA A 51 4.51 -5.07 0.54
CA ALA A 51 3.51 -4.78 1.56
C ALA A 51 2.10 -4.70 0.96
N ALA A 52 1.97 -4.18 -0.25
CA ALA A 52 0.69 -4.12 -0.94
C ALA A 52 0.16 -5.52 -1.28
N GLU A 53 1.05 -6.44 -1.62
CA GLU A 53 0.66 -7.82 -1.93
C GLU A 53 0.16 -8.57 -0.69
N GLU A 54 0.61 -8.18 0.50
CA GLU A 54 0.20 -8.84 1.74
C GLU A 54 -1.13 -8.30 2.29
N LEU A 55 -1.66 -7.27 1.68
CA LEU A 55 -2.99 -6.81 2.04
C LEU A 55 -4.04 -7.78 1.48
#